data_7c5b1ce8f5a4324b165a63f8256831c6
#
_entry.id   7c5b1ce8f5a4324b165a63f8256831c6
#
_cell.length_a   1.000
_cell.length_b   1.000
_cell.length_c   1.000
_cell.angle_alpha   90.00
_cell.angle_beta   90.00
_cell.angle_gamma   90.00
#
_symmetry.space_group_name_H-M   'P 1'
#
loop_
_entity.id
_entity.type
_entity.pdbx_description
1 polymer ?
#
loop_
_entity_poly.entity_id
_entity_poly.type
_entity_poly.pdbx_seq_one_letter_code
_entity_poly.pdbx_strand_id
1 'polypeptide(L)'
;MMPVMDGLELTEQLKTNTATSHIPVIMLTAKNLEEHRAEGYEHGADSYITKPFHSKVLLARIENLLRQRQLLKNLYQGTKEAEKEISEAHLEDRDKQFLKQLQAIIQKNLSDSEFGVEDMGQQIGLSRVQLYRKVKAMTGSSVVDLLRKARLAKARRCSKPVA
;
A
#
# COMPACT_ATOMS: atom_id res chain seq x y z
N MET A 1 -9.03 -26.39 11.91
CA MET A 1 -9.25 -25.35 12.94
C MET A 1 -7.89 -24.83 13.36
N MET A 2 -7.70 -23.52 13.34
CA MET A 2 -6.49 -22.89 13.88
C MET A 2 -6.71 -22.72 15.39
N PRO A 3 -5.83 -23.23 16.27
CA PRO A 3 -6.15 -23.40 17.67
C PRO A 3 -6.12 -22.11 18.53
N VAL A 4 -5.57 -21.01 18.03
CA VAL A 4 -5.36 -19.77 18.82
C VAL A 4 -5.96 -18.53 18.14
N MET A 5 -6.07 -18.52 16.81
CA MET A 5 -6.54 -17.38 16.01
C MET A 5 -7.19 -17.92 14.76
N ASP A 6 -8.34 -17.39 14.36
CA ASP A 6 -8.94 -17.79 13.08
C ASP A 6 -8.45 -16.91 11.91
N GLY A 7 -8.86 -17.28 10.68
CA GLY A 7 -8.39 -16.59 9.48
C GLY A 7 -8.95 -15.17 9.35
N LEU A 8 -10.15 -14.89 9.89
CA LEU A 8 -10.77 -13.56 9.88
C LEU A 8 -10.01 -12.65 10.83
N GLU A 9 -9.79 -13.10 12.05
CA GLU A 9 -9.04 -12.38 13.07
C GLU A 9 -7.59 -12.09 12.62
N LEU A 10 -6.92 -13.08 12.00
CA LEU A 10 -5.59 -12.86 11.42
C LEU A 10 -5.63 -11.80 10.31
N THR A 11 -6.64 -11.85 9.45
CA THR A 11 -6.79 -10.89 8.35
C THR A 11 -7.00 -9.49 8.90
N GLU A 12 -7.87 -9.33 9.88
CA GLU A 12 -8.11 -8.06 10.54
C GLU A 12 -6.83 -7.50 11.18
N GLN A 13 -6.08 -8.32 11.91
CA GLN A 13 -4.80 -7.90 12.48
C GLN A 13 -3.79 -7.46 11.42
N LEU A 14 -3.66 -8.21 10.31
CA LEU A 14 -2.79 -7.83 9.20
C LEU A 14 -3.22 -6.51 8.55
N LYS A 15 -4.52 -6.30 8.39
CA LYS A 15 -5.07 -5.13 7.69
C LYS A 15 -5.17 -3.89 8.58
N THR A 16 -5.34 -4.06 9.88
CA THR A 16 -5.33 -2.95 10.84
C THR A 16 -3.93 -2.46 11.16
N ASN A 17 -2.93 -3.31 11.09
CA ASN A 17 -1.55 -2.93 11.34
C ASN A 17 -0.97 -2.13 10.17
N THR A 18 -0.54 -0.90 10.43
CA THR A 18 0.04 0.01 9.42
C THR A 18 1.23 -0.60 8.67
N ALA A 19 2.02 -1.45 9.31
CA ALA A 19 3.18 -2.08 8.69
C ALA A 19 2.82 -3.17 7.66
N THR A 20 1.65 -3.82 7.80
CA THR A 20 1.24 -4.97 7.00
C THR A 20 -0.02 -4.74 6.17
N SER A 21 -0.76 -3.65 6.38
CA SER A 21 -2.02 -3.34 5.67
C SER A 21 -1.88 -3.40 4.14
N HIS A 22 -0.70 -3.08 3.62
CA HIS A 22 -0.41 -3.13 2.19
C HIS A 22 -0.25 -4.55 1.61
N ILE A 23 -0.22 -5.60 2.43
CA ILE A 23 -0.04 -6.99 1.96
C ILE A 23 -1.38 -7.53 1.47
N PRO A 24 -1.48 -8.01 0.20
CA PRO A 24 -2.71 -8.63 -0.28
C PRO A 24 -3.00 -9.92 0.47
N VAL A 25 -4.26 -10.09 0.87
CA VAL A 25 -4.73 -11.28 1.60
C VAL A 25 -5.88 -11.91 0.82
N ILE A 26 -5.73 -13.20 0.49
CA ILE A 26 -6.80 -14.01 -0.10
C ILE A 26 -7.25 -15.02 0.95
N MET A 27 -8.51 -14.95 1.35
CA MET A 27 -9.12 -15.90 2.27
C MET A 27 -9.63 -17.13 1.51
N LEU A 28 -9.18 -18.32 1.95
CA LEU A 28 -9.69 -19.61 1.46
C LEU A 28 -10.62 -20.21 2.51
N THR A 29 -11.93 -20.19 2.28
CA THR A 29 -12.94 -20.59 3.26
C THR A 29 -13.74 -21.82 2.80
N ALA A 30 -14.15 -22.66 3.75
CA ALA A 30 -15.11 -23.75 3.51
C ALA A 30 -16.57 -23.31 3.63
N LYS A 31 -16.85 -22.09 4.14
CA LYS A 31 -18.20 -21.56 4.34
C LYS A 31 -18.73 -20.88 3.10
N ASN A 32 -20.03 -21.04 2.82
CA ASN A 32 -20.70 -20.42 1.69
C ASN A 32 -20.68 -18.88 1.80
N LEU A 33 -20.38 -18.25 0.66
CA LEU A 33 -20.13 -16.81 0.52
C LEU A 33 -21.32 -15.91 0.91
N GLU A 34 -22.54 -16.42 0.91
CA GLU A 34 -23.72 -15.59 1.13
C GLU A 34 -23.93 -15.15 2.58
N GLU A 35 -23.57 -15.99 3.55
CA GLU A 35 -23.69 -15.64 4.99
C GLU A 35 -22.56 -14.77 5.52
N HIS A 36 -21.37 -14.80 4.87
CA HIS A 36 -20.18 -14.08 5.34
C HIS A 36 -19.66 -13.01 4.38
N ARG A 37 -20.36 -12.74 3.28
CA ARG A 37 -19.94 -11.67 2.34
C ARG A 37 -19.98 -10.29 3.00
N ALA A 38 -20.98 -10.04 3.83
CA ALA A 38 -21.07 -8.79 4.58
C ALA A 38 -19.97 -8.70 5.66
N GLU A 39 -19.82 -9.75 6.49
CA GLU A 39 -18.78 -9.81 7.54
C GLU A 39 -17.35 -9.83 6.97
N GLY A 40 -17.15 -10.54 5.86
CA GLY A 40 -15.82 -10.71 5.28
C GLY A 40 -15.24 -9.45 4.65
N TYR A 41 -16.06 -8.60 4.05
CA TYR A 41 -15.61 -7.28 3.56
C TYR A 41 -15.29 -6.32 4.71
N GLU A 42 -15.92 -6.47 5.86
CA GLU A 42 -15.64 -5.68 7.06
C GLU A 42 -14.25 -6.00 7.65
N HIS A 43 -13.75 -7.23 7.50
CA HIS A 43 -12.42 -7.65 7.98
C HIS A 43 -11.28 -7.34 7.00
N GLY A 44 -11.56 -6.76 5.82
CA GLY A 44 -10.57 -6.16 4.91
C GLY A 44 -9.74 -7.13 4.08
N ALA A 45 -10.16 -8.39 3.85
CA ALA A 45 -9.48 -9.26 2.89
C ALA A 45 -9.69 -8.76 1.44
N ASP A 46 -8.63 -8.81 0.62
CA ASP A 46 -8.68 -8.36 -0.78
C ASP A 46 -9.48 -9.32 -1.68
N SER A 47 -9.63 -10.57 -1.28
CA SER A 47 -10.43 -11.56 -2.00
C SER A 47 -10.80 -12.74 -1.11
N TYR A 48 -11.95 -13.37 -1.43
CA TYR A 48 -12.45 -14.61 -0.81
C TYR A 48 -12.63 -15.66 -1.89
N ILE A 49 -12.23 -16.89 -1.60
CA ILE A 49 -12.42 -18.05 -2.47
C ILE A 49 -12.95 -19.21 -1.62
N THR A 50 -14.11 -19.77 -2.00
CA THR A 50 -14.72 -20.93 -1.33
C THR A 50 -14.05 -22.23 -1.74
N LYS A 51 -13.87 -23.13 -0.79
CA LYS A 51 -13.46 -24.52 -1.03
C LYS A 51 -14.70 -25.39 -1.33
N PRO A 52 -14.61 -26.30 -2.32
CA PRO A 52 -13.49 -26.58 -3.22
C PRO A 52 -13.36 -25.51 -4.32
N PHE A 53 -12.14 -25.16 -4.72
CA PHE A 53 -11.87 -24.19 -5.79
C PHE A 53 -10.97 -24.78 -6.87
N HIS A 54 -11.11 -24.28 -8.10
CA HIS A 54 -10.20 -24.59 -9.18
C HIS A 54 -8.93 -23.73 -9.08
N SER A 55 -7.76 -24.35 -9.27
CA SER A 55 -6.47 -23.65 -9.24
C SER A 55 -6.42 -22.43 -10.18
N LYS A 56 -7.08 -22.52 -11.35
CA LYS A 56 -7.20 -21.40 -12.29
C LYS A 56 -7.86 -20.16 -11.68
N VAL A 57 -8.87 -20.35 -10.83
CA VAL A 57 -9.56 -19.23 -10.15
C VAL A 57 -8.62 -18.55 -9.15
N LEU A 58 -7.89 -19.33 -8.36
CA LEU A 58 -6.91 -18.81 -7.41
C LEU A 58 -5.79 -18.04 -8.13
N LEU A 59 -5.23 -18.63 -9.19
CA LEU A 59 -4.18 -17.98 -9.98
C LEU A 59 -4.65 -16.66 -10.59
N ALA A 60 -5.85 -16.63 -11.19
CA ALA A 60 -6.42 -15.41 -11.76
C ALA A 60 -6.60 -14.31 -10.69
N ARG A 61 -6.99 -14.66 -9.46
CA ARG A 61 -7.09 -13.71 -8.36
C ARG A 61 -5.74 -13.16 -7.93
N ILE A 62 -4.74 -14.02 -7.82
CA ILE A 62 -3.36 -13.62 -7.50
C ILE A 62 -2.84 -12.65 -8.57
N GLU A 63 -2.97 -13.00 -9.84
CA GLU A 63 -2.54 -12.16 -10.97
C GLU A 63 -3.22 -10.79 -10.96
N ASN A 64 -4.53 -10.74 -10.72
CA ASN A 64 -5.25 -9.47 -10.63
C ASN A 64 -4.75 -8.58 -9.47
N LEU A 65 -4.54 -9.15 -8.29
CA LEU A 65 -4.00 -8.40 -7.14
C LEU A 65 -2.58 -7.89 -7.39
N LEU A 66 -1.73 -8.71 -8.00
CA LEU A 66 -0.37 -8.30 -8.37
C LEU A 66 -0.37 -7.22 -9.45
N ARG A 67 -1.26 -7.32 -10.46
CA ARG A 67 -1.44 -6.32 -11.51
C ARG A 67 -1.89 -4.97 -10.94
N GLN A 68 -2.89 -4.95 -10.07
CA GLN A 68 -3.32 -3.72 -9.40
C GLN A 68 -2.16 -3.05 -8.65
N ARG A 69 -1.33 -3.83 -7.96
CA ARG A 69 -0.14 -3.31 -7.28
C ARG A 69 0.92 -2.79 -8.22
N GLN A 70 1.11 -3.43 -9.36
CA GLN A 70 2.04 -2.94 -10.38
C GLN A 70 1.58 -1.61 -10.97
N LEU A 71 0.27 -1.45 -11.23
CA LEU A 71 -0.30 -0.17 -11.69
C LEU A 71 -0.03 0.95 -10.69
N LEU A 72 -0.23 0.69 -9.38
CA LEU A 72 0.10 1.65 -8.34
C LEU A 72 1.57 2.07 -8.33
N LYS A 73 2.48 1.10 -8.47
CA LYS A 73 3.92 1.39 -8.56
C LYS A 73 4.24 2.28 -9.75
N ASN A 74 3.66 2.01 -10.91
CA ASN A 74 3.87 2.78 -12.12
C ASN A 74 3.42 4.24 -11.97
N LEU A 75 2.32 4.50 -11.24
CA LEU A 75 1.89 5.86 -10.90
C LEU A 75 2.93 6.66 -10.15
N TYR A 76 3.46 6.07 -9.07
CA TYR A 76 4.46 6.75 -8.25
C TYR A 76 5.81 6.90 -8.96
N GLN A 77 6.03 6.15 -10.03
CA GLN A 77 7.20 6.29 -10.90
C GLN A 77 7.02 7.34 -12.01
N GLY A 78 5.82 7.92 -12.16
CA GLY A 78 5.57 9.05 -13.05
C GLY A 78 5.34 8.68 -14.51
N THR A 79 4.86 7.47 -14.79
CA THR A 79 4.42 7.09 -16.14
C THR A 79 3.00 7.61 -16.39
N LYS A 80 2.85 8.52 -17.36
CA LYS A 80 1.58 9.21 -17.70
C LYS A 80 0.44 8.28 -18.13
N GLU A 81 0.75 7.04 -18.49
CA GLU A 81 -0.23 6.03 -18.90
C GLU A 81 -1.05 5.47 -17.74
N ALA A 82 -0.51 5.55 -16.51
CA ALA A 82 -1.14 5.02 -15.31
C ALA A 82 -2.28 5.89 -14.73
N GLU A 83 -2.32 7.19 -15.05
CA GLU A 83 -3.34 8.11 -14.50
C GLU A 83 -4.77 7.79 -14.98
N LYS A 84 -4.90 7.19 -16.16
CA LYS A 84 -6.19 6.89 -16.79
C LYS A 84 -6.83 5.58 -16.30
N GLU A 85 -6.00 4.61 -15.87
CA GLU A 85 -6.47 3.29 -15.42
C GLU A 85 -6.81 3.23 -13.91
N ILE A 86 -6.50 4.28 -13.16
CA ILE A 86 -6.56 4.28 -11.69
C ILE A 86 -7.88 4.71 -11.10
N SER A 87 -8.78 5.32 -11.89
CA SER A 87 -10.13 5.61 -11.40
C SER A 87 -10.88 4.32 -10.96
N GLU A 88 -10.40 3.15 -11.37
CA GLU A 88 -11.00 1.85 -11.09
C GLU A 88 -10.23 0.98 -10.06
N ALA A 89 -9.02 1.36 -9.65
CA ALA A 89 -8.26 0.60 -8.68
C ALA A 89 -8.75 0.88 -7.25
N HIS A 90 -9.43 -0.09 -6.65
CA HIS A 90 -9.78 -0.07 -5.22
C HIS A 90 -8.52 -0.17 -4.34
N LEU A 91 -7.88 0.96 -4.10
CA LEU A 91 -6.94 1.10 -2.99
C LEU A 91 -7.75 1.18 -1.70
N GLU A 92 -7.38 0.40 -0.72
CA GLU A 92 -7.90 0.59 0.63
C GLU A 92 -7.64 2.03 1.08
N ASP A 93 -8.62 2.66 1.71
CA ASP A 93 -8.52 4.05 2.15
C ASP A 93 -7.32 4.30 3.08
N ARG A 94 -6.91 3.29 3.85
CA ARG A 94 -5.73 3.33 4.73
C ARG A 94 -4.41 3.48 3.98
N ASP A 95 -4.26 2.78 2.86
CA ASP A 95 -3.04 2.88 2.04
C ASP A 95 -2.98 4.25 1.34
N LYS A 96 -4.12 4.78 0.91
CA LYS A 96 -4.23 6.16 0.41
C LYS A 96 -3.87 7.18 1.48
N GLN A 97 -4.36 7.00 2.70
CA GLN A 97 -4.05 7.87 3.83
C GLN A 97 -2.56 7.83 4.18
N PHE A 98 -1.98 6.63 4.25
CA PHE A 98 -0.55 6.46 4.49
C PHE A 98 0.30 7.21 3.45
N LEU A 99 -0.01 7.09 2.17
CA LEU A 99 0.73 7.77 1.11
C LEU A 99 0.55 9.30 1.18
N LYS A 100 -0.65 9.79 1.49
CA LYS A 100 -0.89 11.22 1.72
C LYS A 100 -0.09 11.73 2.92
N GLN A 101 -0.08 10.98 4.02
CA GLN A 101 0.70 11.33 5.21
C GLN A 101 2.21 11.34 4.90
N LEU A 102 2.70 10.32 4.21
CA LEU A 102 4.10 10.26 3.78
C LEU A 102 4.49 11.47 2.93
N GLN A 103 3.65 11.83 1.94
CA GLN A 103 3.88 13.00 1.09
C GLN A 103 3.86 14.31 1.91
N ALA A 104 2.92 14.47 2.83
CA ALA A 104 2.83 15.65 3.68
C ALA A 104 4.08 15.82 4.57
N ILE A 105 4.57 14.73 5.17
CA ILE A 105 5.80 14.73 5.97
C ILE A 105 7.01 15.11 5.12
N ILE A 106 7.15 14.54 3.93
CA ILE A 106 8.23 14.89 3.01
C ILE A 106 8.16 16.38 2.67
N GLN A 107 6.99 16.89 2.25
CA GLN A 107 6.83 18.30 1.85
C GLN A 107 7.15 19.28 2.99
N LYS A 108 6.73 18.95 4.21
CA LYS A 108 6.99 19.76 5.41
C LYS A 108 8.49 19.88 5.71
N ASN A 109 9.24 18.81 5.51
CA ASN A 109 10.65 18.71 5.92
C ASN A 109 11.65 18.81 4.75
N LEU A 110 11.23 19.28 3.56
CA LEU A 110 12.10 19.39 2.38
C LEU A 110 13.31 20.31 2.61
N SER A 111 13.17 21.32 3.46
CA SER A 111 14.22 22.32 3.74
C SER A 111 15.21 21.89 4.82
N ASP A 112 14.86 20.85 5.56
CA ASP A 112 15.70 20.30 6.61
C ASP A 112 16.64 19.25 6.04
N SER A 113 17.96 19.56 6.03
CA SER A 113 19.00 18.65 5.52
C SER A 113 19.20 17.42 6.39
N GLU A 114 18.98 17.55 7.70
CA GLU A 114 19.17 16.48 8.68
C GLU A 114 17.99 15.50 8.73
N PHE A 115 16.81 15.93 8.24
CA PHE A 115 15.63 15.09 8.21
C PHE A 115 15.85 13.83 7.36
N GLY A 116 15.77 12.67 8.01
CA GLY A 116 16.04 11.37 7.42
C GLY A 116 14.89 10.37 7.50
N VAL A 117 15.24 9.13 7.15
CA VAL A 117 14.26 8.01 7.15
C VAL A 117 13.81 7.64 8.56
N GLU A 118 14.69 7.82 9.55
CA GLU A 118 14.38 7.51 10.96
C GLU A 118 13.35 8.48 11.53
N ASP A 119 13.55 9.80 11.29
CA ASP A 119 12.60 10.84 11.70
C ASP A 119 11.23 10.64 11.04
N MET A 120 11.24 10.28 9.76
CA MET A 120 10.02 9.96 9.02
C MET A 120 9.31 8.73 9.60
N GLY A 121 10.05 7.69 9.95
CA GLY A 121 9.53 6.50 10.62
C GLY A 121 8.88 6.83 11.95
N GLN A 122 9.54 7.64 12.78
CA GLN A 122 8.99 8.09 14.07
C GLN A 122 7.69 8.88 13.90
N GLN A 123 7.61 9.80 12.93
CA GLN A 123 6.40 10.59 12.68
C GLN A 123 5.22 9.75 12.17
N ILE A 124 5.50 8.63 11.50
CA ILE A 124 4.48 7.70 10.97
C ILE A 124 4.15 6.59 11.98
N GLY A 125 4.98 6.40 13.00
CA GLY A 125 4.83 5.30 13.96
C GLY A 125 5.33 3.94 13.43
N LEU A 126 6.28 3.94 12.50
CA LEU A 126 6.88 2.74 11.91
C LEU A 126 8.39 2.70 12.15
N SER A 127 8.92 1.49 12.39
CA SER A 127 10.37 1.30 12.37
C SER A 127 10.93 1.57 10.96
N ARG A 128 12.21 1.91 10.87
CA ARG A 128 12.91 2.12 9.60
C ARG A 128 12.71 0.97 8.60
N VAL A 129 12.77 -0.28 9.10
CA VAL A 129 12.61 -1.48 8.27
C VAL A 129 11.18 -1.63 7.76
N GLN A 130 10.19 -1.40 8.61
CA GLN A 130 8.76 -1.45 8.24
C GLN A 130 8.42 -0.37 7.23
N LEU A 131 8.86 0.87 7.47
CA LEU A 131 8.67 1.98 6.55
C LEU A 131 9.28 1.68 5.18
N TYR A 132 10.54 1.19 5.15
CA TYR A 132 11.20 0.82 3.91
C TYR A 132 10.42 -0.25 3.14
N ARG A 133 10.01 -1.33 3.81
CA ARG A 133 9.27 -2.44 3.17
C ARG A 133 7.94 -1.96 2.60
N LYS A 134 7.17 -1.20 3.38
CA LYS A 134 5.87 -0.69 2.97
C LYS A 134 5.99 0.27 1.78
N VAL A 135 6.83 1.28 1.89
CA VAL A 135 7.04 2.26 0.81
C VAL A 135 7.54 1.58 -0.47
N LYS A 136 8.52 0.66 -0.35
CA LYS A 136 9.03 -0.10 -1.50
C LYS A 136 7.95 -0.96 -2.16
N ALA A 137 7.12 -1.61 -1.36
CA ALA A 137 6.01 -2.43 -1.87
C ALA A 137 4.96 -1.58 -2.60
N MET A 138 4.64 -0.40 -2.09
CA MET A 138 3.57 0.45 -2.63
C MET A 138 4.03 1.32 -3.80
N THR A 139 5.24 1.88 -3.75
CA THR A 139 5.71 2.86 -4.72
C THR A 139 6.78 2.32 -5.67
N GLY A 140 7.36 1.16 -5.39
CA GLY A 140 8.50 0.62 -6.13
C GLY A 140 9.82 1.35 -5.87
N SER A 141 9.80 2.49 -5.19
CA SER A 141 10.96 3.33 -4.88
C SER A 141 11.36 3.20 -3.41
N SER A 142 12.61 3.49 -3.08
CA SER A 142 13.02 3.58 -1.68
C SER A 142 12.56 4.90 -1.06
N VAL A 143 12.43 4.92 0.27
CA VAL A 143 12.09 6.16 1.01
C VAL A 143 13.13 7.26 0.74
N VAL A 144 14.42 6.88 0.67
CA VAL A 144 15.52 7.80 0.37
C VAL A 144 15.38 8.40 -1.02
N ASP A 145 15.01 7.57 -2.02
CA ASP A 145 14.81 8.06 -3.39
C ASP A 145 13.63 9.03 -3.50
N LEU A 146 12.54 8.76 -2.76
CA LEU A 146 11.39 9.66 -2.72
C LEU A 146 11.77 11.02 -2.12
N LEU A 147 12.49 11.02 -0.99
CA LEU A 147 12.95 12.24 -0.35
C LEU A 147 13.92 13.01 -1.25
N ARG A 148 14.88 12.31 -1.89
CA ARG A 148 15.83 12.89 -2.83
C ARG A 148 15.14 13.52 -4.04
N LYS A 149 14.20 12.80 -4.67
CA LYS A 149 13.40 13.32 -5.79
C LYS A 149 12.61 14.57 -5.40
N ALA A 150 12.01 14.57 -4.22
CA ALA A 150 11.24 15.72 -3.72
C ALA A 150 12.14 16.95 -3.48
N ARG A 151 13.32 16.77 -2.87
CA ARG A 151 14.31 17.84 -2.67
C ARG A 151 14.82 18.41 -4.00
N LEU A 152 15.14 17.54 -4.97
CA LEU A 152 15.57 17.98 -6.31
C LEU A 152 14.46 18.74 -7.04
N ALA A 153 13.20 18.29 -6.93
CA ALA A 153 12.07 18.99 -7.54
C ALA A 153 11.87 20.40 -6.94
N LYS A 154 12.05 20.55 -5.63
CA LYS A 154 12.02 21.86 -4.95
C LYS A 154 13.16 22.76 -5.43
N ALA A 155 14.38 22.27 -5.48
CA ALA A 155 15.55 23.03 -5.93
C ALA A 155 15.35 23.54 -7.37
N ARG A 156 14.85 22.71 -8.28
CA ARG A 156 14.57 23.12 -9.67
C ARG A 156 13.49 24.21 -9.78
N ARG A 157 12.50 24.25 -8.87
CA ARG A 157 11.47 25.31 -8.84
C ARG A 157 12.05 26.62 -8.35
N CYS A 158 12.96 26.57 -7.39
CA CYS A 158 13.63 27.77 -6.86
C CYS A 158 14.69 28.34 -7.84
N SER A 159 15.20 27.53 -8.79
CA SER A 159 16.23 27.94 -9.75
C SER A 159 15.67 28.51 -11.07
N LYS A 160 14.35 28.59 -11.25
CA LYS A 160 13.79 29.30 -12.42
C LYS A 160 13.86 30.80 -12.17
N PRO A 161 14.62 31.56 -12.99
CA PRO A 161 14.61 33.01 -12.90
C PRO A 161 13.19 33.51 -13.18
N VAL A 162 12.74 34.43 -12.33
CA VAL A 162 11.53 35.20 -12.57
C VAL A 162 11.81 36.03 -13.85
N ALA A 163 11.11 35.68 -14.94
CA ALA A 163 11.12 36.46 -16.14
C ALA A 163 10.25 37.70 -15.99
#